data_049c16477adb2cfffaed9cfa06e0af11
#
_entry.id   049c16477adb2cfffaed9cfa06e0af11
#
_cell.length_a   1.000
_cell.length_b   1.000
_cell.length_c   1.000
_cell.angle_alpha   90.00
_cell.angle_beta   90.00
_cell.angle_gamma   90.00
#
_symmetry.space_group_name_H-M   'P 1'
#
loop_
_entity.id
_entity.type
_entity.pdbx_description
1 polymer ?
#
loop_
_entity_poly.entity_id
_entity_poly.type
_entity_poly.pdbx_seq_one_letter_code
_entity_poly.pdbx_strand_id
1 'polypeptide(L)'
;MTALTQIKDQAVKIFNAITDTGGNHLTPVAKLSINGKPFNTDALSRIISISLTDKSGFEADELTVSLSDHDGKLALPPKSAEITIAMGYIETGIVDKGSYKITEVSWSGAPDTLHITAQSADTSDRFSEAKEKSWHKTSLKEIIESIAAANGYTPIIGKAYQDERIDHIDQSNESDAAFLSRLAERYDAIATVKHGRLLFVSSGEATIAGGQPLPTIRITRNSGDQYAFRYSNTESYNAVRAYYIDKQTGKKHEVVITEDNYDPVKKTVTTTKKYKTKRKDGKTHKTTTKEVTEIKQVDTAGKKIKTLRHTYQSPKTAATGARAAYKKLKRGAMEFDISLAIGRPDVAPESPVTLQGFKPEIDAEKWVGKETTHTLDSNGLTTAVKLQSLIDVPIVLYEGEVSPNFAAAFSKS
;
A
#
# COMPACT_ATOMS: atom_id res chain seq x y z
N MET A 1 14.41 -17.72 18.45
CA MET A 1 13.26 -16.75 18.32
C MET A 1 13.50 -15.96 17.06
N THR A 2 12.58 -16.01 16.12
CA THR A 2 12.72 -15.31 14.84
C THR A 2 12.46 -13.81 15.02
N ALA A 3 13.11 -12.95 14.22
CA ALA A 3 12.92 -11.49 14.24
C ALA A 3 11.42 -11.08 14.19
N LEU A 4 10.60 -11.91 13.56
CA LEU A 4 9.14 -11.78 13.48
C LEU A 4 8.41 -11.93 14.83
N THR A 5 8.87 -12.84 15.67
CA THR A 5 8.32 -13.00 17.03
C THR A 5 8.67 -11.77 17.87
N GLN A 6 9.87 -11.24 17.69
CA GLN A 6 10.29 -10.02 18.38
C GLN A 6 9.47 -8.79 17.96
N ILE A 7 9.14 -8.63 16.66
CA ILE A 7 8.30 -7.52 16.18
C ILE A 7 6.86 -7.63 16.72
N LYS A 8 6.27 -8.83 16.75
CA LYS A 8 4.94 -9.05 17.34
C LYS A 8 4.92 -8.77 18.84
N ASP A 9 5.88 -9.31 19.56
CA ASP A 9 5.99 -9.13 21.00
C ASP A 9 6.25 -7.66 21.37
N GLN A 10 7.00 -6.95 20.51
CA GLN A 10 7.28 -5.55 20.67
C GLN A 10 6.06 -4.67 20.36
N ALA A 11 5.32 -4.95 19.27
CA ALA A 11 4.07 -4.25 18.94
C ALA A 11 3.01 -4.44 20.03
N VAL A 12 2.87 -5.64 20.57
CA VAL A 12 1.97 -5.93 21.71
C VAL A 12 2.41 -5.21 22.97
N LYS A 13 3.71 -5.18 23.25
CA LYS A 13 4.26 -4.44 24.41
C LYS A 13 4.02 -2.93 24.30
N ILE A 14 4.26 -2.35 23.12
CA ILE A 14 4.00 -0.94 22.85
C ILE A 14 2.51 -0.65 23.00
N PHE A 15 1.64 -1.48 22.43
CA PHE A 15 0.20 -1.34 22.54
C PHE A 15 -0.26 -1.39 23.99
N ASN A 16 0.16 -2.40 24.75
CA ASN A 16 -0.21 -2.57 26.15
C ASN A 16 0.34 -1.43 27.02
N ALA A 17 1.57 -0.97 26.79
CA ALA A 17 2.14 0.14 27.52
C ALA A 17 1.39 1.46 27.26
N ILE A 18 0.96 1.73 26.02
CA ILE A 18 0.17 2.93 25.67
C ILE A 18 -1.23 2.87 26.25
N THR A 19 -1.84 1.66 26.37
CA THR A 19 -3.19 1.48 26.93
C THR A 19 -3.20 1.42 28.47
N ASP A 20 -2.12 0.95 29.08
CA ASP A 20 -2.01 0.75 30.54
C ASP A 20 -1.37 1.93 31.29
N THR A 21 -0.78 2.88 30.59
CA THR A 21 -0.09 4.01 31.22
C THR A 21 -1.08 5.08 31.69
N GLY A 22 -1.73 4.85 32.76
CA GLY A 22 -2.22 5.92 33.63
C GLY A 22 -1.07 6.77 34.15
N GLY A 23 -0.47 7.61 33.28
CA GLY A 23 0.44 8.66 33.70
C GLY A 23 1.94 8.36 33.73
N ASN A 24 2.42 7.25 33.17
CA ASN A 24 3.88 7.03 33.06
C ASN A 24 4.46 7.84 31.90
N HIS A 25 5.50 8.62 32.17
CA HIS A 25 6.25 9.34 31.16
C HIS A 25 6.95 8.36 30.22
N LEU A 26 6.66 8.46 28.92
CA LEU A 26 7.38 7.76 27.86
C LEU A 26 8.55 8.62 27.41
N THR A 27 9.76 8.07 27.40
CA THR A 27 10.98 8.77 26.99
C THR A 27 11.29 8.41 25.54
N PRO A 28 11.06 9.32 24.58
CA PRO A 28 11.33 9.06 23.18
C PRO A 28 12.84 8.93 22.92
N VAL A 29 13.20 8.02 22.06
CA VAL A 29 14.59 7.76 21.68
C VAL A 29 14.71 7.37 20.22
N ALA A 30 15.77 7.87 19.57
CA ALA A 30 16.20 7.41 18.25
C ALA A 30 17.64 6.91 18.30
N LYS A 31 17.93 5.87 17.52
CA LYS A 31 19.29 5.41 17.25
C LYS A 31 19.58 5.61 15.78
N LEU A 32 20.65 6.31 15.48
CA LEU A 32 21.12 6.55 14.13
C LEU A 32 22.53 6.03 13.95
N SER A 33 22.84 5.56 12.73
CA SER A 33 24.22 5.28 12.33
C SER A 33 24.45 5.75 10.88
N ILE A 34 25.68 6.13 10.57
CA ILE A 34 26.12 6.44 9.19
C ILE A 34 27.21 5.45 8.82
N ASN A 35 27.01 4.73 7.70
CA ASN A 35 27.92 3.67 7.24
C ASN A 35 28.27 2.67 8.35
N GLY A 36 27.27 2.27 9.14
CA GLY A 36 27.42 1.35 10.26
C GLY A 36 28.07 1.94 11.53
N LYS A 37 28.48 3.20 11.51
CA LYS A 37 29.03 3.89 12.71
C LYS A 37 27.89 4.60 13.44
N PRO A 38 27.59 4.23 14.70
CA PRO A 38 26.52 4.86 15.45
C PRO A 38 26.86 6.31 15.78
N PHE A 39 25.84 7.16 15.87
CA PHE A 39 25.99 8.52 16.40
C PHE A 39 26.45 8.42 17.85
N ASN A 40 27.48 9.20 18.18
CA ASN A 40 27.91 9.34 19.55
C ASN A 40 26.94 10.24 20.35
N THR A 41 27.15 10.32 21.67
CA THR A 41 26.28 11.11 22.56
C THR A 41 26.24 12.59 22.17
N ASP A 42 27.37 13.16 21.71
CA ASP A 42 27.44 14.55 21.26
C ASP A 42 26.57 14.77 20.02
N ALA A 43 26.69 13.92 18.98
CA ALA A 43 25.86 14.02 17.77
C ALA A 43 24.36 13.83 18.07
N LEU A 44 24.02 12.91 18.98
CA LEU A 44 22.63 12.70 19.41
C LEU A 44 22.05 13.92 20.15
N SER A 45 22.85 14.59 20.98
CA SER A 45 22.41 15.80 21.70
C SER A 45 22.19 17.01 20.79
N ARG A 46 22.72 16.98 19.57
CA ARG A 46 22.57 18.04 18.56
C ARG A 46 21.35 17.86 17.66
N ILE A 47 20.58 16.76 17.81
CA ILE A 47 19.39 16.53 17.01
C ILE A 47 18.33 17.59 17.35
N ILE A 48 17.96 18.38 16.35
CA ILE A 48 16.84 19.33 16.40
C ILE A 48 15.55 18.60 16.08
N SER A 49 15.55 17.84 14.97
CA SER A 49 14.40 17.06 14.54
C SER A 49 14.82 15.88 13.66
N ILE A 50 14.00 14.84 13.71
CA ILE A 50 14.02 13.72 12.77
C ILE A 50 12.61 13.60 12.23
N SER A 51 12.47 13.53 10.91
CA SER A 51 11.21 13.24 10.22
C SER A 51 11.39 12.07 9.28
N LEU A 52 10.59 11.04 9.47
CA LEU A 52 10.58 9.85 8.63
C LEU A 52 9.19 9.67 8.04
N THR A 53 9.09 9.76 6.71
CA THR A 53 7.87 9.53 5.97
C THR A 53 7.95 8.20 5.23
N ASP A 54 7.15 7.24 5.67
CA ASP A 54 6.94 5.96 5.02
C ASP A 54 5.74 6.06 4.07
N LYS A 55 5.91 5.63 2.81
CA LYS A 55 4.88 5.70 1.77
C LYS A 55 4.47 4.31 1.28
N SER A 56 3.25 4.22 0.77
CA SER A 56 2.74 3.01 0.12
C SER A 56 3.32 2.84 -1.28
N GLY A 57 3.50 1.60 -1.73
CA GLY A 57 3.98 1.29 -3.08
C GLY A 57 5.48 1.47 -3.27
N PHE A 58 5.89 1.89 -4.48
CA PHE A 58 7.31 2.13 -4.83
C PHE A 58 7.73 3.59 -4.69
N GLU A 59 6.91 4.43 -4.09
CA GLU A 59 7.36 5.76 -3.72
C GLU A 59 8.44 5.63 -2.65
N ALA A 60 9.56 6.35 -2.84
CA ALA A 60 10.65 6.28 -1.89
C ALA A 60 10.25 6.86 -0.54
N ASP A 61 10.52 6.12 0.51
CA ASP A 61 10.43 6.65 1.88
C ASP A 61 11.52 7.70 2.07
N GLU A 62 11.23 8.71 2.85
CA GLU A 62 12.11 9.86 3.04
C GLU A 62 12.44 10.06 4.52
N LEU A 63 13.73 10.16 4.81
CA LEU A 63 14.27 10.50 6.12
C LEU A 63 14.93 11.86 6.07
N THR A 64 14.52 12.78 6.93
CA THR A 64 15.18 14.06 7.15
C THR A 64 15.68 14.15 8.57
N VAL A 65 16.95 14.50 8.74
CA VAL A 65 17.59 14.74 10.05
C VAL A 65 18.16 16.13 10.09
N SER A 66 17.76 16.92 11.08
CA SER A 66 18.28 18.28 11.33
C SER A 66 19.11 18.29 12.60
N LEU A 67 20.34 18.80 12.50
CA LEU A 67 21.32 18.83 13.58
C LEU A 67 21.81 20.26 13.82
N SER A 68 21.95 20.67 15.08
CA SER A 68 22.58 21.94 15.43
C SER A 68 24.10 21.85 15.26
N ASP A 69 24.67 22.75 14.48
CA ASP A 69 26.12 22.87 14.28
C ASP A 69 26.66 24.21 14.84
N HIS A 70 26.12 24.61 15.97
CA HIS A 70 26.40 25.89 16.64
C HIS A 70 27.89 26.19 16.91
N ASP A 71 28.74 25.19 16.86
CA ASP A 71 30.19 25.28 17.06
C ASP A 71 31.01 24.96 15.77
N GLY A 72 30.34 24.67 14.66
CA GLY A 72 30.95 24.37 13.36
C GLY A 72 31.81 23.08 13.34
N LYS A 73 31.57 22.13 14.26
CA LYS A 73 32.38 20.92 14.36
C LYS A 73 31.77 19.67 13.76
N LEU A 74 30.53 19.72 13.30
CA LEU A 74 29.93 18.57 12.61
C LEU A 74 30.59 18.34 11.28
N ALA A 75 31.15 17.14 11.08
CA ALA A 75 31.65 16.74 9.77
C ALA A 75 30.48 16.47 8.82
N LEU A 76 30.59 16.95 7.58
CA LEU A 76 29.64 16.64 6.54
C LEU A 76 29.68 15.15 6.20
N PRO A 77 28.55 14.45 6.12
CA PRO A 77 28.50 13.07 5.68
C PRO A 77 29.06 12.91 4.24
N PRO A 78 29.73 11.81 3.94
CA PRO A 78 30.20 11.55 2.59
C PRO A 78 29.01 11.36 1.63
N LYS A 79 29.22 11.72 0.36
CA LYS A 79 28.20 11.51 -0.69
C LYS A 79 27.77 10.03 -0.75
N SER A 80 26.48 9.81 -0.89
CA SER A 80 25.89 8.46 -0.96
C SER A 80 26.13 7.58 0.28
N ALA A 81 26.42 8.18 1.42
CA ALA A 81 26.48 7.42 2.69
C ALA A 81 25.12 6.83 3.03
N GLU A 82 25.15 5.70 3.71
CA GLU A 82 23.95 5.03 4.22
C GLU A 82 23.69 5.44 5.67
N ILE A 83 22.46 5.89 5.95
CA ILE A 83 22.01 6.19 7.30
C ILE A 83 20.96 5.16 7.70
N THR A 84 21.14 4.53 8.87
CA THR A 84 20.13 3.65 9.48
C THR A 84 19.45 4.34 10.63
N ILE A 85 18.19 4.05 10.85
CA ILE A 85 17.39 4.63 11.92
C ILE A 85 16.51 3.60 12.61
N ALA A 86 16.48 3.67 13.94
CA ALA A 86 15.48 3.01 14.77
C ALA A 86 14.94 4.02 15.77
N MET A 87 13.62 4.04 16.03
CA MET A 87 12.98 4.98 16.93
C MET A 87 11.91 4.33 17.79
N GLY A 88 11.62 4.94 18.92
CA GLY A 88 10.62 4.43 19.88
C GLY A 88 10.78 5.09 21.24
N TYR A 89 10.58 4.30 22.27
CA TYR A 89 10.65 4.75 23.66
C TYR A 89 11.55 3.82 24.47
N ILE A 90 12.20 4.37 25.48
CA ILE A 90 13.06 3.57 26.38
C ILE A 90 12.24 2.47 27.05
N GLU A 91 11.04 2.78 27.49
CA GLU A 91 10.17 1.94 28.29
C GLU A 91 9.52 0.80 27.48
N THR A 92 9.21 1.04 26.19
CA THR A 92 8.50 0.08 25.34
C THR A 92 9.38 -0.56 24.26
N GLY A 93 10.56 0.01 24.05
CA GLY A 93 11.52 -0.42 23.03
C GLY A 93 11.48 0.43 21.77
N ILE A 94 12.42 0.13 20.89
CA ILE A 94 12.60 0.83 19.60
C ILE A 94 12.26 -0.08 18.43
N VAL A 95 11.73 0.49 17.37
CA VAL A 95 11.42 -0.18 16.11
C VAL A 95 12.46 0.21 15.07
N ASP A 96 13.06 -0.79 14.43
CA ASP A 96 13.96 -0.59 13.30
C ASP A 96 13.15 -0.10 12.10
N LYS A 97 13.58 1.03 11.53
CA LYS A 97 12.95 1.67 10.37
C LYS A 97 13.75 1.49 9.08
N GLY A 98 14.87 0.75 9.14
CA GLY A 98 15.68 0.40 7.97
C GLY A 98 16.78 1.37 7.63
N SER A 99 17.23 1.32 6.39
CA SER A 99 18.36 2.07 5.84
C SER A 99 17.95 3.03 4.75
N TYR A 100 18.62 4.17 4.71
CA TYR A 100 18.36 5.26 3.79
C TYR A 100 19.67 5.73 3.18
N LYS A 101 19.69 5.95 1.86
CA LYS A 101 20.83 6.52 1.13
C LYS A 101 20.73 8.03 1.16
N ILE A 102 21.77 8.71 1.65
CA ILE A 102 21.81 10.18 1.70
C ILE A 102 21.80 10.73 0.28
N THR A 103 20.78 11.54 -0.02
CA THR A 103 20.58 12.20 -1.32
C THR A 103 21.01 13.66 -1.31
N GLU A 104 20.82 14.33 -0.17
CA GLU A 104 21.14 15.74 -0.01
C GLU A 104 21.70 16.03 1.38
N VAL A 105 22.70 16.90 1.42
CA VAL A 105 23.24 17.47 2.65
C VAL A 105 23.31 18.96 2.46
N SER A 106 22.63 19.73 3.30
CA SER A 106 22.69 21.19 3.30
C SER A 106 23.10 21.71 4.65
N TRP A 107 23.89 22.78 4.66
CA TRP A 107 24.30 23.50 5.84
C TRP A 107 23.91 24.95 5.69
N SER A 108 23.27 25.51 6.69
CA SER A 108 22.73 26.85 6.68
C SER A 108 22.85 27.50 8.06
N GLY A 109 22.88 28.83 8.11
CA GLY A 109 22.98 29.62 9.34
C GLY A 109 22.56 31.05 9.13
N ALA A 110 22.39 31.87 10.19
CA ALA A 110 22.51 31.61 11.62
C ALA A 110 21.14 31.45 12.28
N PRO A 111 20.95 30.48 13.24
CA PRO A 111 21.98 29.59 13.78
C PRO A 111 22.37 28.47 12.82
N ASP A 112 23.61 28.01 12.91
CA ASP A 112 24.14 27.00 12.00
C ASP A 112 23.48 25.66 12.23
N THR A 113 22.95 25.09 11.14
CA THR A 113 22.18 23.85 11.12
C THR A 113 22.59 22.99 9.94
N LEU A 114 22.82 21.72 10.22
CA LEU A 114 23.09 20.69 9.21
C LEU A 114 21.80 19.92 8.96
N HIS A 115 21.35 19.89 7.71
CA HIS A 115 20.19 19.10 7.25
C HIS A 115 20.68 17.95 6.37
N ILE A 116 20.20 16.75 6.66
CA ILE A 116 20.49 15.53 5.92
C ILE A 116 19.17 14.99 5.42
N THR A 117 19.01 14.88 4.09
CA THR A 117 17.88 14.21 3.45
C THR A 117 18.36 12.90 2.85
N ALA A 118 17.63 11.82 3.12
CA ALA A 118 17.95 10.49 2.64
C ALA A 118 16.68 9.78 2.17
N GLN A 119 16.82 8.90 1.20
CA GLN A 119 15.72 8.10 0.65
C GLN A 119 15.96 6.63 0.89
N SER A 120 14.86 5.86 1.00
CA SER A 120 14.93 4.42 1.23
C SER A 120 15.94 3.75 0.30
N ALA A 121 16.86 2.97 0.87
CA ALA A 121 17.87 2.19 0.16
C ALA A 121 17.34 0.83 -0.31
N ASP A 122 16.07 0.53 -0.06
CA ASP A 122 15.47 -0.77 -0.35
C ASP A 122 15.41 -1.11 -1.85
N THR A 123 15.49 -0.11 -2.73
CA THR A 123 15.48 -0.33 -4.18
C THR A 123 16.88 -0.28 -4.78
N SER A 124 17.29 -1.38 -5.43
CA SER A 124 18.56 -1.42 -6.16
C SER A 124 18.52 -0.51 -7.40
N ASP A 125 19.68 0.03 -7.81
CA ASP A 125 19.78 0.82 -9.04
C ASP A 125 19.25 0.03 -10.26
N ARG A 126 19.53 -1.29 -10.31
CA ARG A 126 19.03 -2.22 -11.35
C ARG A 126 17.52 -2.31 -11.43
N PHE A 127 16.83 -2.13 -10.30
CA PHE A 127 15.37 -2.17 -10.22
C PHE A 127 14.73 -0.97 -10.90
N SER A 128 15.47 0.14 -10.96
CA SER A 128 15.05 1.40 -11.59
C SER A 128 15.52 1.55 -13.04
N GLU A 129 16.38 0.65 -13.55
CA GLU A 129 16.82 0.66 -14.94
C GLU A 129 15.73 0.21 -15.90
N ALA A 130 15.55 0.95 -17.01
CA ALA A 130 14.63 0.59 -18.07
C ALA A 130 15.10 -0.68 -18.80
N LYS A 131 14.18 -1.59 -19.07
CA LYS A 131 14.42 -2.88 -19.69
C LYS A 131 13.42 -3.16 -20.82
N GLU A 132 13.81 -4.05 -21.72
CA GLU A 132 12.91 -4.64 -22.71
C GLU A 132 12.82 -6.14 -22.47
N LYS A 133 11.64 -6.63 -22.17
CA LYS A 133 11.38 -8.06 -21.94
C LYS A 133 9.96 -8.43 -22.30
N SER A 134 9.78 -9.49 -23.05
CA SER A 134 8.49 -10.07 -23.37
C SER A 134 8.22 -11.33 -22.54
N TRP A 135 7.02 -11.39 -21.99
CA TRP A 135 6.55 -12.51 -21.19
C TRP A 135 5.43 -13.23 -21.93
N HIS A 136 5.56 -14.56 -22.12
CA HIS A 136 4.62 -15.38 -22.89
C HIS A 136 4.17 -16.60 -22.09
N LYS A 137 2.86 -16.88 -22.06
CA LYS A 137 2.26 -18.09 -21.46
C LYS A 137 2.80 -18.39 -20.04
N THR A 138 2.91 -17.38 -19.23
CA THR A 138 3.46 -17.41 -17.88
C THR A 138 2.37 -17.11 -16.84
N SER A 139 2.73 -17.10 -15.57
CA SER A 139 1.87 -16.63 -14.49
C SER A 139 2.38 -15.32 -13.91
N LEU A 140 1.49 -14.57 -13.28
CA LEU A 140 1.87 -13.35 -12.55
C LEU A 140 2.92 -13.66 -11.47
N LYS A 141 2.77 -14.79 -10.80
CA LYS A 141 3.74 -15.31 -9.83
C LYS A 141 5.13 -15.47 -10.44
N GLU A 142 5.25 -16.18 -11.56
CA GLU A 142 6.55 -16.41 -12.24
C GLU A 142 7.23 -15.11 -12.67
N ILE A 143 6.44 -14.11 -13.10
CA ILE A 143 6.97 -12.78 -13.44
C ILE A 143 7.58 -12.12 -12.20
N ILE A 144 6.82 -12.06 -11.09
CA ILE A 144 7.27 -11.42 -9.84
C ILE A 144 8.49 -12.15 -9.27
N GLU A 145 8.48 -13.49 -9.24
CA GLU A 145 9.60 -14.30 -8.77
C GLU A 145 10.87 -14.06 -9.61
N SER A 146 10.73 -14.00 -10.95
CA SER A 146 11.85 -13.71 -11.85
C SER A 146 12.44 -12.32 -11.61
N ILE A 147 11.60 -11.29 -11.41
CA ILE A 147 12.06 -9.94 -11.12
C ILE A 147 12.70 -9.87 -9.74
N ALA A 148 12.11 -10.50 -8.74
CA ALA A 148 12.66 -10.56 -7.38
C ALA A 148 14.06 -11.21 -7.39
N ALA A 149 14.21 -12.37 -8.03
CA ALA A 149 15.48 -13.09 -8.13
C ALA A 149 16.55 -12.26 -8.86
N ALA A 150 16.18 -11.56 -9.94
CA ALA A 150 17.12 -10.73 -10.71
C ALA A 150 17.67 -9.54 -9.90
N ASN A 151 16.92 -9.08 -8.89
CA ASN A 151 17.27 -7.95 -8.04
C ASN A 151 17.67 -8.33 -6.61
N GLY A 152 17.76 -9.64 -6.30
CA GLY A 152 18.19 -10.15 -4.98
C GLY A 152 17.12 -10.03 -3.89
N TYR A 153 15.84 -9.90 -4.26
CA TYR A 153 14.73 -9.81 -3.32
C TYR A 153 14.07 -11.17 -3.06
N THR A 154 13.50 -11.31 -1.86
CA THR A 154 12.62 -12.44 -1.54
C THR A 154 11.18 -12.09 -1.94
N PRO A 155 10.52 -12.83 -2.86
CA PRO A 155 9.17 -12.52 -3.29
C PRO A 155 8.12 -12.90 -2.24
N ILE A 156 7.14 -12.04 -2.02
CA ILE A 156 5.94 -12.30 -1.22
C ILE A 156 4.73 -11.96 -2.07
N ILE A 157 3.96 -13.00 -2.44
CA ILE A 157 2.86 -12.89 -3.39
C ILE A 157 1.57 -13.30 -2.71
N GLY A 158 0.59 -12.40 -2.70
CA GLY A 158 -0.75 -12.63 -2.16
C GLY A 158 -1.45 -13.81 -2.86
N LYS A 159 -2.24 -14.58 -2.11
CA LYS A 159 -2.94 -15.79 -2.61
C LYS A 159 -3.78 -15.51 -3.85
N ALA A 160 -4.40 -14.34 -3.93
CA ALA A 160 -5.25 -13.94 -5.06
C ALA A 160 -4.50 -13.88 -6.40
N TYR A 161 -3.16 -13.74 -6.39
CA TYR A 161 -2.34 -13.51 -7.57
C TYR A 161 -1.50 -14.72 -7.99
N GLN A 162 -1.44 -15.77 -7.19
CA GLN A 162 -0.55 -16.94 -7.43
C GLN A 162 -0.93 -17.72 -8.69
N ASP A 163 -2.23 -17.83 -8.97
CA ASP A 163 -2.75 -18.64 -10.09
C ASP A 163 -3.14 -17.80 -11.32
N GLU A 164 -2.87 -16.49 -11.30
CA GLU A 164 -3.25 -15.62 -12.42
C GLU A 164 -2.34 -15.86 -13.63
N ARG A 165 -2.94 -16.28 -14.75
CA ARG A 165 -2.25 -16.60 -16.00
C ARG A 165 -2.19 -15.39 -16.92
N ILE A 166 -1.00 -15.19 -17.49
CA ILE A 166 -0.71 -14.13 -18.46
C ILE A 166 -0.31 -14.77 -19.78
N ASP A 167 -1.14 -14.60 -20.81
CA ASP A 167 -0.84 -15.10 -22.15
C ASP A 167 0.34 -14.36 -22.76
N HIS A 168 0.34 -13.04 -22.65
CA HIS A 168 1.38 -12.17 -23.17
C HIS A 168 1.34 -10.81 -22.52
N ILE A 169 2.51 -10.30 -22.14
CA ILE A 169 2.72 -8.93 -21.67
C ILE A 169 4.17 -8.51 -21.94
N ASP A 170 4.34 -7.26 -22.37
CA ASP A 170 5.65 -6.67 -22.62
C ASP A 170 6.00 -5.66 -21.54
N GLN A 171 7.24 -5.68 -21.13
CA GLN A 171 7.96 -4.63 -20.43
C GLN A 171 8.79 -3.91 -21.49
N SER A 172 8.30 -2.74 -21.94
CA SER A 172 8.90 -2.02 -23.06
C SER A 172 9.44 -0.67 -22.60
N ASN A 173 10.76 -0.56 -22.55
CA ASN A 173 11.45 0.65 -22.08
C ASN A 173 10.95 1.15 -20.71
N GLU A 174 10.65 0.22 -19.83
CA GLU A 174 10.21 0.51 -18.46
C GLU A 174 11.03 -0.27 -17.44
N SER A 175 11.24 0.32 -16.26
CA SER A 175 11.95 -0.32 -15.16
C SER A 175 11.12 -1.45 -14.54
N ASP A 176 11.78 -2.34 -13.78
CA ASP A 176 11.07 -3.37 -13.01
C ASP A 176 10.06 -2.76 -12.03
N ALA A 177 10.41 -1.64 -11.40
CA ALA A 177 9.51 -0.89 -10.52
C ALA A 177 8.28 -0.38 -11.27
N ALA A 178 8.46 0.28 -12.42
CA ALA A 178 7.36 0.79 -13.24
C ALA A 178 6.46 -0.34 -13.77
N PHE A 179 7.09 -1.43 -14.24
CA PHE A 179 6.37 -2.61 -14.71
C PHE A 179 5.51 -3.26 -13.62
N LEU A 180 6.07 -3.46 -12.42
CA LEU A 180 5.34 -4.00 -11.28
C LEU A 180 4.26 -3.04 -10.79
N SER A 181 4.50 -1.71 -10.81
CA SER A 181 3.46 -0.70 -10.52
C SER A 181 2.28 -0.81 -11.48
N ARG A 182 2.57 -0.94 -12.78
CA ARG A 182 1.55 -1.12 -13.82
C ARG A 182 0.78 -2.44 -13.67
N LEU A 183 1.47 -3.52 -13.27
CA LEU A 183 0.81 -4.79 -12.93
C LEU A 183 -0.05 -4.64 -11.66
N ALA A 184 0.47 -4.00 -10.63
CA ALA A 184 -0.25 -3.75 -9.39
C ALA A 184 -1.53 -2.95 -9.65
N GLU A 185 -1.45 -1.88 -10.44
CA GLU A 185 -2.63 -1.10 -10.83
C GLU A 185 -3.66 -1.95 -11.61
N ARG A 186 -3.19 -2.82 -12.51
CA ARG A 186 -4.08 -3.70 -13.30
C ARG A 186 -4.82 -4.72 -12.46
N TYR A 187 -4.22 -5.20 -11.38
CA TYR A 187 -4.77 -6.26 -10.53
C TYR A 187 -5.29 -5.75 -9.19
N ASP A 188 -5.34 -4.43 -8.97
CA ASP A 188 -5.68 -3.83 -7.69
C ASP A 188 -4.82 -4.37 -6.54
N ALA A 189 -3.54 -4.50 -6.83
CA ALA A 189 -2.53 -4.94 -5.90
C ALA A 189 -1.67 -3.78 -5.44
N ILE A 190 -0.87 -4.01 -4.40
CA ILE A 190 0.23 -3.19 -3.99
C ILE A 190 1.52 -3.94 -4.29
N ALA A 191 2.41 -3.26 -5.00
CA ALA A 191 3.76 -3.74 -5.21
C ALA A 191 4.72 -2.78 -4.50
N THR A 192 5.60 -3.32 -3.65
CA THR A 192 6.60 -2.54 -2.91
C THR A 192 7.79 -3.41 -2.54
N VAL A 193 8.94 -2.76 -2.30
CA VAL A 193 10.11 -3.43 -1.72
C VAL A 193 10.33 -2.89 -0.32
N LYS A 194 10.36 -3.77 0.66
CA LYS A 194 10.62 -3.43 2.07
C LYS A 194 11.52 -4.50 2.70
N HIS A 195 12.60 -4.08 3.34
CA HIS A 195 13.56 -4.96 4.02
C HIS A 195 14.06 -6.13 3.15
N GLY A 196 14.44 -5.85 1.91
CA GLY A 196 14.95 -6.86 0.95
C GLY A 196 13.89 -7.83 0.42
N ARG A 197 12.60 -7.48 0.52
CA ARG A 197 11.48 -8.31 0.05
C ARG A 197 10.64 -7.57 -0.95
N LEU A 198 10.31 -8.23 -2.06
CA LEU A 198 9.37 -7.74 -3.05
C LEU A 198 7.98 -8.27 -2.72
N LEU A 199 7.10 -7.37 -2.27
CA LEU A 199 5.72 -7.68 -1.96
C LEU A 199 4.83 -7.39 -3.16
N PHE A 200 3.88 -8.29 -3.42
CA PHE A 200 2.78 -8.07 -4.37
C PHE A 200 1.50 -8.65 -3.75
N VAL A 201 0.73 -7.80 -3.09
CA VAL A 201 -0.39 -8.18 -2.21
C VAL A 201 -1.61 -7.32 -2.46
N SER A 202 -2.80 -7.76 -2.04
CA SER A 202 -4.01 -6.93 -2.08
C SER A 202 -3.91 -5.79 -1.06
N SER A 203 -4.48 -4.64 -1.38
CA SER A 203 -4.60 -3.53 -0.42
C SER A 203 -5.39 -3.99 0.81
N GLY A 204 -4.86 -3.74 1.99
CA GLY A 204 -5.45 -4.19 3.26
C GLY A 204 -5.27 -5.67 3.60
N GLU A 205 -4.71 -6.47 2.70
CA GLU A 205 -4.27 -7.85 2.96
C GLU A 205 -2.74 -7.94 3.09
N ALA A 206 -2.09 -6.83 3.41
CA ALA A 206 -0.65 -6.82 3.57
C ALA A 206 -0.26 -7.85 4.63
N THR A 207 0.58 -8.79 4.21
CA THR A 207 1.07 -9.85 5.06
C THR A 207 2.51 -9.56 5.45
N ILE A 208 2.84 -9.88 6.69
CA ILE A 208 4.24 -9.88 7.13
C ILE A 208 4.98 -10.97 6.32
N ALA A 209 6.29 -10.84 6.30
CA ALA A 209 7.27 -11.73 5.67
C ALA A 209 7.09 -13.25 5.85
N GLY A 210 6.19 -13.69 6.66
CA GLY A 210 5.84 -15.11 6.87
C GLY A 210 4.44 -15.49 6.35
N GLY A 211 3.81 -14.62 5.54
CA GLY A 211 2.45 -14.88 5.02
C GLY A 211 1.34 -14.69 6.06
N GLN A 212 1.67 -14.15 7.23
CA GLN A 212 0.67 -13.79 8.24
C GLN A 212 0.19 -12.36 8.04
N PRO A 213 -1.11 -12.04 8.26
CA PRO A 213 -1.63 -10.70 8.12
C PRO A 213 -0.91 -9.72 9.04
N LEU A 214 -0.71 -8.48 8.58
CA LEU A 214 -0.27 -7.40 9.44
C LEU A 214 -1.22 -7.25 10.63
N PRO A 215 -0.72 -6.95 11.82
CA PRO A 215 -1.58 -6.70 12.97
C PRO A 215 -2.47 -5.48 12.69
N THR A 216 -3.75 -5.60 13.01
CA THR A 216 -4.67 -4.46 12.94
C THR A 216 -4.30 -3.43 14.00
N ILE A 217 -4.08 -2.21 13.57
CA ILE A 217 -3.75 -1.09 14.46
C ILE A 217 -5.05 -0.45 14.90
N ARG A 218 -5.25 -0.37 16.21
CA ARG A 218 -6.37 0.35 16.79
C ARG A 218 -5.97 1.77 17.13
N ILE A 219 -6.72 2.74 16.64
CA ILE A 219 -6.57 4.16 16.93
C ILE A 219 -7.87 4.65 17.55
N THR A 220 -7.79 5.23 18.75
CA THR A 220 -8.94 5.82 19.44
C THR A 220 -8.90 7.34 19.30
N ARG A 221 -10.04 7.99 19.41
CA ARG A 221 -10.12 9.45 19.38
C ARG A 221 -9.24 10.12 20.44
N ASN A 222 -9.07 9.49 21.58
CA ASN A 222 -8.24 10.01 22.68
C ASN A 222 -6.73 9.81 22.46
N SER A 223 -6.33 9.05 21.42
CA SER A 223 -4.92 8.84 21.08
C SER A 223 -4.35 9.94 20.20
N GLY A 224 -5.19 10.82 19.63
CA GLY A 224 -4.78 11.83 18.67
C GLY A 224 -5.16 13.25 19.09
N ASP A 225 -4.35 14.23 18.69
CA ASP A 225 -4.60 15.63 18.95
C ASP A 225 -5.46 16.26 17.85
N GLN A 226 -5.11 15.97 16.60
CA GLN A 226 -5.76 16.55 15.43
C GLN A 226 -6.18 15.43 14.46
N TYR A 227 -7.37 15.55 13.93
CA TYR A 227 -7.85 14.65 12.89
C TYR A 227 -8.71 15.42 11.88
N ALA A 228 -8.72 14.92 10.64
CA ALA A 228 -9.57 15.41 9.57
C ALA A 228 -10.16 14.24 8.79
N PHE A 229 -11.48 14.26 8.65
CA PHE A 229 -12.19 13.33 7.77
C PHE A 229 -12.59 14.07 6.50
N ARG A 230 -12.31 13.47 5.36
CA ARG A 230 -12.72 13.98 4.06
C ARG A 230 -13.49 12.91 3.31
N TYR A 231 -14.63 13.30 2.81
CA TYR A 231 -15.38 12.54 1.84
C TYR A 231 -15.51 13.38 0.57
N SER A 232 -14.99 12.88 -0.54
CA SER A 232 -15.05 13.57 -1.82
C SER A 232 -15.90 12.79 -2.82
N ASN A 233 -16.97 13.41 -3.28
CA ASN A 233 -17.82 12.90 -4.35
C ASN A 233 -17.53 13.58 -5.70
N THR A 234 -16.38 14.23 -5.83
CA THR A 234 -16.05 15.12 -6.95
C THR A 234 -15.88 14.38 -8.27
N GLU A 235 -15.50 13.09 -8.23
CA GLU A 235 -15.44 12.21 -9.40
C GLU A 235 -16.40 11.03 -9.23
N SER A 236 -17.70 11.31 -9.19
CA SER A 236 -18.71 10.27 -9.04
C SER A 236 -18.89 9.44 -10.33
N TYR A 237 -17.81 8.77 -10.75
CA TYR A 237 -17.96 7.68 -11.69
C TYR A 237 -18.61 6.49 -10.98
N ASN A 238 -19.74 6.05 -11.50
CA ASN A 238 -20.44 4.88 -10.99
C ASN A 238 -20.28 3.65 -11.90
N ALA A 239 -19.44 3.77 -12.92
CA ALA A 239 -19.08 2.69 -13.82
C ALA A 239 -17.65 2.86 -14.38
N VAL A 240 -17.00 1.75 -14.73
CA VAL A 240 -15.72 1.74 -15.45
C VAL A 240 -15.85 0.93 -16.72
N ARG A 241 -15.43 1.51 -17.84
CA ARG A 241 -15.40 0.88 -19.16
C ARG A 241 -13.97 0.53 -19.56
N ALA A 242 -13.77 -0.70 -20.00
CA ALA A 242 -12.54 -1.15 -20.64
C ALA A 242 -12.83 -1.72 -22.02
N TYR A 243 -11.94 -1.50 -22.98
CA TYR A 243 -12.04 -2.06 -24.32
C TYR A 243 -11.11 -3.25 -24.50
N TYR A 244 -11.52 -4.22 -25.31
CA TYR A 244 -10.65 -5.31 -25.75
C TYR A 244 -10.84 -5.58 -27.25
N ILE A 245 -9.84 -6.19 -27.88
CA ILE A 245 -9.89 -6.63 -29.25
C ILE A 245 -10.09 -8.15 -29.27
N ASP A 246 -11.15 -8.59 -29.92
CA ASP A 246 -11.38 -10.01 -30.18
C ASP A 246 -10.36 -10.49 -31.21
N LYS A 247 -9.53 -11.46 -30.82
CA LYS A 247 -8.45 -12.02 -31.67
C LYS A 247 -8.97 -12.75 -32.91
N GLN A 248 -10.24 -13.25 -32.90
CA GLN A 248 -10.80 -14.00 -34.02
C GLN A 248 -11.43 -13.07 -35.05
N THR A 249 -12.09 -12.03 -34.60
CA THR A 249 -12.85 -11.11 -35.47
C THR A 249 -12.14 -9.80 -35.74
N GLY A 250 -11.08 -9.48 -34.99
CA GLY A 250 -10.38 -8.19 -35.02
C GLY A 250 -11.24 -7.00 -34.53
N LYS A 251 -12.48 -7.25 -34.10
CA LYS A 251 -13.40 -6.19 -33.67
C LYS A 251 -13.10 -5.75 -32.23
N LYS A 252 -13.31 -4.45 -31.99
CA LYS A 252 -13.23 -3.83 -30.67
C LYS A 252 -14.56 -4.01 -29.94
N HIS A 253 -14.48 -4.55 -28.74
CA HIS A 253 -15.60 -4.74 -27.81
C HIS A 253 -15.35 -4.02 -26.50
N GLU A 254 -16.38 -3.86 -25.70
CA GLU A 254 -16.28 -3.22 -24.39
C GLU A 254 -16.75 -4.14 -23.25
N VAL A 255 -16.20 -3.89 -22.08
CA VAL A 255 -16.66 -4.43 -20.80
C VAL A 255 -16.93 -3.24 -19.88
N VAL A 256 -18.11 -3.20 -19.29
CA VAL A 256 -18.47 -2.17 -18.30
C VAL A 256 -18.68 -2.84 -16.96
N ILE A 257 -17.99 -2.33 -15.95
CA ILE A 257 -18.10 -2.75 -14.54
C ILE A 257 -18.82 -1.67 -13.77
N THR A 258 -19.84 -2.10 -13.02
CA THR A 258 -20.64 -1.29 -12.10
C THR A 258 -20.79 -2.07 -10.81
N GLU A 259 -21.50 -1.53 -9.84
CA GLU A 259 -21.87 -2.23 -8.62
C GLU A 259 -22.65 -3.52 -8.88
N ASP A 260 -23.52 -3.54 -9.89
CA ASP A 260 -24.38 -4.66 -10.21
C ASP A 260 -23.65 -5.91 -10.75
N ASN A 261 -22.43 -5.73 -11.32
CA ASN A 261 -21.64 -6.82 -11.90
C ASN A 261 -20.18 -6.85 -11.42
N TYR A 262 -19.91 -6.15 -10.34
CA TYR A 262 -18.58 -6.03 -9.77
C TYR A 262 -18.04 -7.39 -9.30
N ASP A 263 -18.86 -8.19 -8.61
CA ASP A 263 -18.46 -9.52 -8.19
C ASP A 263 -18.45 -10.51 -9.36
N PRO A 264 -17.35 -11.23 -9.56
CA PRO A 264 -17.25 -12.19 -10.63
C PRO A 264 -18.16 -13.39 -10.38
N VAL A 265 -19.15 -13.61 -11.24
CA VAL A 265 -19.95 -14.83 -11.22
C VAL A 265 -19.12 -15.96 -11.81
N LYS A 266 -18.71 -16.92 -11.00
CA LYS A 266 -18.05 -18.15 -11.45
C LYS A 266 -19.08 -19.14 -11.93
N LYS A 267 -18.96 -19.60 -13.17
CA LYS A 267 -19.81 -20.61 -13.77
C LYS A 267 -18.96 -21.80 -14.20
N THR A 268 -19.36 -22.96 -13.79
CA THR A 268 -18.71 -24.20 -14.21
C THR A 268 -19.24 -24.62 -15.58
N VAL A 269 -18.37 -24.60 -16.60
CA VAL A 269 -18.71 -25.07 -17.95
C VAL A 269 -18.04 -26.40 -18.19
N THR A 270 -18.87 -27.43 -18.42
CA THR A 270 -18.40 -28.75 -18.78
C THR A 270 -18.51 -28.95 -20.30
N THR A 271 -17.37 -29.13 -20.94
CA THR A 271 -17.30 -29.37 -22.39
C THR A 271 -16.88 -30.81 -22.66
N THR A 272 -17.72 -31.54 -23.39
CA THR A 272 -17.42 -32.90 -23.83
C THR A 272 -17.01 -32.92 -25.27
N LYS A 273 -15.78 -33.30 -25.59
CA LYS A 273 -15.29 -33.47 -26.96
C LYS A 273 -15.36 -34.94 -27.35
N LYS A 274 -16.16 -35.22 -28.41
CA LYS A 274 -16.23 -36.57 -29.02
C LYS A 274 -15.10 -36.71 -30.02
N TYR A 275 -14.49 -37.90 -30.04
CA TYR A 275 -13.47 -38.25 -31.04
C TYR A 275 -14.03 -39.32 -31.99
N LYS A 276 -13.72 -39.20 -33.31
CA LYS A 276 -14.16 -40.16 -34.33
C LYS A 276 -13.55 -41.54 -34.15
N THR A 277 -12.38 -41.61 -33.55
CA THR A 277 -11.64 -42.86 -33.25
C THR A 277 -11.36 -42.95 -31.75
N LYS A 278 -11.31 -44.19 -31.23
CA LYS A 278 -10.91 -44.42 -29.82
C LYS A 278 -9.47 -43.92 -29.59
N ARG A 279 -9.28 -43.20 -28.49
CA ARG A 279 -7.97 -42.78 -28.04
C ARG A 279 -7.16 -44.00 -27.55
N LYS A 280 -5.84 -43.83 -27.31
CA LYS A 280 -4.96 -44.82 -26.71
C LYS A 280 -5.45 -45.33 -25.34
N ASP A 281 -6.24 -44.53 -24.62
CA ASP A 281 -6.88 -44.85 -23.33
C ASP A 281 -8.25 -45.56 -23.48
N GLY A 282 -8.64 -45.94 -24.71
CA GLY A 282 -9.90 -46.63 -25.00
C GLY A 282 -11.17 -45.75 -24.99
N LYS A 283 -11.06 -44.46 -24.67
CA LYS A 283 -12.20 -43.54 -24.53
C LYS A 283 -12.49 -42.84 -25.83
N THR A 284 -13.79 -42.66 -26.15
CA THR A 284 -14.26 -41.92 -27.33
C THR A 284 -14.61 -40.48 -27.01
N HIS A 285 -14.58 -40.08 -25.73
CA HIS A 285 -14.94 -38.75 -25.26
C HIS A 285 -13.92 -38.21 -24.27
N LYS A 286 -13.67 -36.93 -24.29
CA LYS A 286 -12.96 -36.20 -23.24
C LYS A 286 -13.89 -35.12 -22.67
N THR A 287 -14.23 -35.27 -21.40
CA THR A 287 -14.96 -34.22 -20.67
C THR A 287 -13.94 -33.34 -19.95
N THR A 288 -14.05 -32.06 -20.18
CA THR A 288 -13.21 -31.05 -19.52
C THR A 288 -14.13 -30.06 -18.82
N THR A 289 -13.99 -29.97 -17.52
CA THR A 289 -14.70 -28.98 -16.71
C THR A 289 -13.79 -27.79 -16.48
N LYS A 290 -14.26 -26.58 -16.78
CA LYS A 290 -13.53 -25.33 -16.56
C LYS A 290 -14.42 -24.37 -15.82
N GLU A 291 -13.88 -23.67 -14.83
CA GLU A 291 -14.51 -22.47 -14.30
C GLU A 291 -14.33 -21.33 -15.30
N VAL A 292 -15.43 -20.70 -15.68
CA VAL A 292 -15.46 -19.53 -16.55
C VAL A 292 -16.09 -18.39 -15.77
N THR A 293 -15.42 -17.25 -15.76
CA THR A 293 -15.99 -16.03 -15.16
C THR A 293 -16.94 -15.41 -16.16
N GLU A 294 -18.22 -15.35 -15.82
CA GLU A 294 -19.23 -14.69 -16.64
C GLU A 294 -19.25 -13.19 -16.32
N ILE A 295 -19.21 -12.36 -17.38
CA ILE A 295 -19.33 -10.90 -17.28
C ILE A 295 -20.77 -10.57 -17.68
N LYS A 296 -21.60 -10.24 -16.68
CA LYS A 296 -22.97 -9.81 -16.94
C LYS A 296 -22.95 -8.44 -17.64
N GLN A 297 -23.73 -8.31 -18.70
CA GLN A 297 -24.02 -7.00 -19.26
C GLN A 297 -24.92 -6.22 -18.30
N VAL A 298 -24.65 -4.94 -18.15
CA VAL A 298 -25.39 -4.04 -17.25
C VAL A 298 -25.93 -2.85 -18.05
N ASP A 299 -27.05 -2.32 -17.60
CA ASP A 299 -27.55 -1.07 -18.13
C ASP A 299 -26.63 0.08 -17.71
N THR A 300 -26.25 0.88 -18.70
CA THR A 300 -25.35 2.02 -18.54
C THR A 300 -26.08 3.37 -18.64
N ALA A 301 -27.41 3.35 -18.82
CA ALA A 301 -28.20 4.57 -18.90
C ALA A 301 -28.07 5.40 -17.60
N GLY A 302 -27.78 6.67 -17.75
CA GLY A 302 -27.62 7.61 -16.64
C GLY A 302 -26.36 7.44 -15.79
N LYS A 303 -25.49 6.47 -16.11
CA LYS A 303 -24.24 6.24 -15.35
C LYS A 303 -23.09 7.11 -15.89
N LYS A 304 -22.33 7.74 -14.97
CA LYS A 304 -21.07 8.40 -15.30
C LYS A 304 -19.97 7.34 -15.43
N ILE A 305 -19.43 7.19 -16.63
CA ILE A 305 -18.52 6.09 -16.96
C ILE A 305 -17.11 6.61 -17.14
N LYS A 306 -16.17 6.10 -16.33
CA LYS A 306 -14.72 6.28 -16.53
C LYS A 306 -14.24 5.26 -17.57
N THR A 307 -13.69 5.73 -18.67
CA THR A 307 -13.15 4.85 -19.71
C THR A 307 -11.65 4.69 -19.55
N LEU A 308 -11.18 3.43 -19.47
CA LEU A 308 -9.75 3.12 -19.42
C LEU A 308 -9.10 3.38 -20.78
N ARG A 309 -7.92 4.00 -20.76
CA ARG A 309 -7.18 4.33 -22.00
C ARG A 309 -6.60 3.09 -22.68
N HIS A 310 -6.25 2.08 -21.88
CA HIS A 310 -5.66 0.84 -22.40
C HIS A 310 -6.69 -0.07 -23.07
N THR A 311 -6.34 -0.63 -24.24
CA THR A 311 -7.16 -1.66 -24.91
C THR A 311 -6.57 -3.03 -24.61
N TYR A 312 -7.37 -3.91 -24.05
CA TYR A 312 -6.97 -5.24 -23.59
C TYR A 312 -7.03 -6.29 -24.70
N GLN A 313 -6.39 -7.43 -24.51
CA GLN A 313 -6.31 -8.51 -25.49
C GLN A 313 -7.43 -9.55 -25.35
N SER A 314 -8.22 -9.48 -24.29
CA SER A 314 -9.31 -10.44 -24.05
C SER A 314 -10.38 -9.83 -23.12
N PRO A 315 -11.63 -10.36 -23.18
CA PRO A 315 -12.69 -9.92 -22.26
C PRO A 315 -12.32 -10.14 -20.79
N LYS A 316 -11.62 -11.24 -20.46
CA LYS A 316 -11.17 -11.51 -19.08
C LYS A 316 -10.23 -10.43 -18.58
N THR A 317 -9.21 -10.08 -19.35
CA THR A 317 -8.21 -9.07 -18.92
C THR A 317 -8.81 -7.67 -18.87
N ALA A 318 -9.75 -7.35 -19.76
CA ALA A 318 -10.51 -6.09 -19.72
C ALA A 318 -11.37 -5.99 -18.47
N ALA A 319 -12.06 -7.08 -18.12
CA ALA A 319 -12.87 -7.13 -16.90
C ALA A 319 -12.02 -7.01 -15.63
N THR A 320 -10.86 -7.67 -15.58
CA THR A 320 -9.93 -7.56 -14.44
C THR A 320 -9.46 -6.12 -14.27
N GLY A 321 -9.00 -5.47 -15.34
CA GLY A 321 -8.56 -4.08 -15.28
C GLY A 321 -9.69 -3.10 -14.94
N ALA A 322 -10.90 -3.33 -15.48
CA ALA A 322 -12.07 -2.50 -15.17
C ALA A 322 -12.50 -2.66 -13.69
N ARG A 323 -12.47 -3.88 -13.14
CA ARG A 323 -12.76 -4.13 -11.72
C ARG A 323 -11.73 -3.48 -10.81
N ALA A 324 -10.43 -3.61 -11.13
CA ALA A 324 -9.37 -2.97 -10.38
C ALA A 324 -9.55 -1.44 -10.34
N ALA A 325 -9.82 -0.85 -11.50
CA ALA A 325 -10.08 0.59 -11.60
C ALA A 325 -11.37 1.02 -10.86
N TYR A 326 -12.42 0.19 -10.88
CA TYR A 326 -13.65 0.45 -10.16
C TYR A 326 -13.43 0.39 -8.65
N LYS A 327 -12.69 -0.62 -8.15
CA LYS A 327 -12.27 -0.71 -6.75
C LYS A 327 -11.48 0.52 -6.31
N LYS A 328 -10.50 0.92 -7.12
CA LYS A 328 -9.68 2.11 -6.85
C LYS A 328 -10.52 3.40 -6.79
N LEU A 329 -11.56 3.52 -7.63
CA LEU A 329 -12.50 4.65 -7.59
C LEU A 329 -13.33 4.67 -6.32
N LYS A 330 -13.75 3.49 -5.84
CA LYS A 330 -14.52 3.37 -4.60
C LYS A 330 -13.62 3.56 -3.37
N ARG A 331 -12.42 2.96 -3.41
CA ARG A 331 -11.37 3.19 -2.42
C ARG A 331 -10.85 4.62 -2.58
N GLY A 332 -10.68 5.35 -1.53
CA GLY A 332 -10.22 6.74 -1.58
C GLY A 332 -11.33 7.77 -1.78
N ALA A 333 -12.60 7.35 -1.86
CA ALA A 333 -13.71 8.28 -1.68
C ALA A 333 -13.71 8.88 -0.27
N MET A 334 -13.14 8.17 0.70
CA MET A 334 -12.96 8.64 2.07
C MET A 334 -11.49 8.59 2.48
N GLU A 335 -11.03 9.70 3.04
CA GLU A 335 -9.70 9.83 3.63
C GLU A 335 -9.85 10.29 5.09
N PHE A 336 -8.98 9.79 5.95
CA PHE A 336 -8.92 10.18 7.35
C PHE A 336 -7.47 10.43 7.73
N ASP A 337 -7.17 11.67 8.10
CA ASP A 337 -5.85 12.07 8.58
C ASP A 337 -5.91 12.20 10.10
N ILE A 338 -4.90 11.68 10.80
CA ILE A 338 -4.79 11.81 12.24
C ILE A 338 -3.34 11.97 12.68
N SER A 339 -3.11 12.88 13.63
CA SER A 339 -1.84 13.04 14.33
C SER A 339 -1.94 12.44 15.72
N LEU A 340 -1.07 11.49 16.04
CA LEU A 340 -0.99 10.83 17.34
C LEU A 340 0.03 11.59 18.20
N ALA A 341 -0.42 12.12 19.33
CA ALA A 341 0.43 12.85 20.29
C ALA A 341 1.53 11.96 20.87
N ILE A 342 1.20 10.69 21.14
CA ILE A 342 2.17 9.65 21.48
C ILE A 342 2.48 8.87 20.21
N GLY A 343 3.70 9.04 19.72
CA GLY A 343 4.12 8.42 18.47
C GLY A 343 4.04 6.90 18.50
N ARG A 344 3.62 6.33 17.39
CA ARG A 344 3.46 4.89 17.17
C ARG A 344 4.42 4.45 16.06
N PRO A 345 5.70 4.20 16.37
CA PRO A 345 6.68 3.79 15.35
C PRO A 345 6.39 2.41 14.73
N ASP A 346 5.49 1.63 15.32
CA ASP A 346 4.98 0.36 14.80
C ASP A 346 3.96 0.53 13.66
N VAL A 347 3.39 1.71 13.47
CA VAL A 347 2.48 2.01 12.37
C VAL A 347 3.29 2.16 11.08
N ALA A 348 2.86 1.46 10.05
CA ALA A 348 3.44 1.51 8.71
C ALA A 348 2.33 1.61 7.66
N PRO A 349 2.64 2.08 6.44
CA PRO A 349 1.72 1.99 5.32
C PRO A 349 1.21 0.56 5.11
N GLU A 350 0.02 0.42 4.53
CA GLU A 350 -0.68 -0.86 4.30
C GLU A 350 -1.16 -1.60 5.55
N SER A 351 -0.85 -1.09 6.75
CA SER A 351 -1.41 -1.66 7.97
C SER A 351 -2.92 -1.46 8.00
N PRO A 352 -3.71 -2.52 8.29
CA PRO A 352 -5.13 -2.37 8.55
C PRO A 352 -5.33 -1.59 9.85
N VAL A 353 -6.24 -0.61 9.81
CA VAL A 353 -6.51 0.28 10.95
C VAL A 353 -8.00 0.23 11.31
N THR A 354 -8.31 0.22 12.59
CA THR A 354 -9.64 0.42 13.12
C THR A 354 -9.69 1.71 13.93
N LEU A 355 -10.67 2.56 13.60
CA LEU A 355 -10.93 3.79 14.34
C LEU A 355 -12.01 3.55 15.37
N GLN A 356 -11.94 4.23 16.52
CA GLN A 356 -12.91 4.11 17.58
C GLN A 356 -13.14 5.42 18.34
N GLY A 357 -14.41 5.75 18.57
CA GLY A 357 -14.84 6.90 19.34
C GLY A 357 -14.97 8.17 18.50
N PHE A 358 -15.02 8.04 17.19
CA PHE A 358 -15.33 9.12 16.24
C PHE A 358 -16.83 9.13 15.91
N LYS A 359 -17.21 9.39 14.69
CA LYS A 359 -18.60 9.22 14.24
C LYS A 359 -18.87 7.78 13.88
N PRO A 360 -20.12 7.28 14.07
CA PRO A 360 -20.45 5.87 13.78
C PRO A 360 -20.06 5.44 12.36
N GLU A 361 -20.21 6.33 11.36
CA GLU A 361 -19.88 6.07 9.97
C GLU A 361 -18.37 5.91 9.76
N ILE A 362 -17.54 6.61 10.55
CA ILE A 362 -16.07 6.53 10.52
C ILE A 362 -15.59 5.27 11.26
N ASP A 363 -16.20 4.97 12.42
CA ASP A 363 -15.83 3.83 13.26
C ASP A 363 -16.22 2.49 12.61
N ALA A 364 -17.29 2.47 11.80
CA ALA A 364 -17.74 1.28 11.07
C ALA A 364 -16.91 0.96 9.84
N GLU A 365 -16.12 1.93 9.33
CA GLU A 365 -15.34 1.79 8.11
C GLU A 365 -14.04 1.00 8.35
N LYS A 366 -13.61 0.28 7.32
CA LYS A 366 -12.29 -0.38 7.30
C LYS A 366 -11.27 0.55 6.70
N TRP A 367 -10.23 0.83 7.45
CA TRP A 367 -9.18 1.76 7.05
C TRP A 367 -7.87 1.02 6.78
N VAL A 368 -7.07 1.58 5.88
CA VAL A 368 -5.69 1.16 5.63
C VAL A 368 -4.77 2.37 5.61
N GLY A 369 -3.57 2.22 6.15
CA GLY A 369 -2.54 3.25 6.10
C GLY A 369 -2.07 3.51 4.66
N LYS A 370 -2.07 4.76 4.23
CA LYS A 370 -1.54 5.21 2.94
C LYS A 370 -0.15 5.80 3.08
N GLU A 371 0.05 6.60 4.10
CA GLU A 371 1.29 7.27 4.41
C GLU A 371 1.39 7.44 5.92
N THR A 372 2.60 7.30 6.44
CA THR A 372 2.87 7.50 7.87
C THR A 372 4.10 8.38 8.03
N THR A 373 4.00 9.46 8.80
CA THR A 373 5.13 10.33 9.12
C THR A 373 5.39 10.28 10.62
N HIS A 374 6.59 9.84 10.98
CA HIS A 374 7.09 9.85 12.36
C HIS A 374 8.00 11.05 12.54
N THR A 375 7.70 11.88 13.53
CA THR A 375 8.52 13.05 13.86
C THR A 375 9.01 12.99 15.29
N LEU A 376 10.31 13.11 15.47
CA LEU A 376 10.95 13.26 16.78
C LEU A 376 11.59 14.63 16.85
N ASP A 377 11.14 15.45 17.77
CA ASP A 377 11.63 16.81 18.02
C ASP A 377 11.56 17.18 19.51
N SER A 378 11.65 18.46 19.84
CA SER A 378 11.55 18.96 21.22
C SER A 378 10.20 18.65 21.89
N ASN A 379 9.14 18.36 21.13
CA ASN A 379 7.81 18.02 21.63
C ASN A 379 7.67 16.51 21.89
N GLY A 380 8.69 15.73 21.55
CA GLY A 380 8.68 14.28 21.68
C GLY A 380 8.53 13.53 20.36
N LEU A 381 8.11 12.28 20.43
CA LEU A 381 7.83 11.45 19.25
C LEU A 381 6.34 11.50 18.95
N THR A 382 6.00 11.96 17.75
CA THR A 382 4.63 12.00 17.23
C THR A 382 4.51 11.14 15.97
N THR A 383 3.29 10.76 15.59
CA THR A 383 3.04 10.01 14.36
C THR A 383 1.80 10.55 13.66
N ALA A 384 1.98 11.07 12.45
CA ALA A 384 0.87 11.43 11.57
C ALA A 384 0.57 10.26 10.63
N VAL A 385 -0.70 9.90 10.52
CA VAL A 385 -1.17 8.78 9.68
C VAL A 385 -2.22 9.29 8.72
N LYS A 386 -2.02 9.04 7.42
CA LYS A 386 -3.04 9.24 6.40
C LYS A 386 -3.67 7.88 6.10
N LEU A 387 -4.97 7.80 6.28
CA LEU A 387 -5.75 6.60 6.06
C LEU A 387 -6.64 6.77 4.82
N GLN A 388 -6.87 5.67 4.11
CA GLN A 388 -7.89 5.57 3.07
C GLN A 388 -8.85 4.43 3.40
N SER A 389 -10.12 4.56 2.98
CA SER A 389 -11.11 3.51 3.19
C SER A 389 -10.83 2.31 2.29
N LEU A 390 -11.07 1.11 2.83
CA LEU A 390 -11.11 -0.16 2.09
C LEU A 390 -12.57 -0.50 1.85
N ILE A 391 -13.18 0.11 0.84
CA ILE A 391 -14.60 -0.17 0.57
C ILE A 391 -14.74 -1.57 -0.03
N ASP A 392 -15.26 -2.50 0.76
CA ASP A 392 -15.78 -3.79 0.30
C ASP A 392 -17.32 -3.80 0.20
N VAL A 393 -18.00 -2.78 0.70
CA VAL A 393 -19.47 -2.70 0.76
C VAL A 393 -19.91 -1.35 0.21
N PRO A 394 -20.96 -1.27 -0.60
CA PRO A 394 -21.54 0.01 -0.97
C PRO A 394 -21.95 0.74 0.30
N ILE A 395 -21.36 1.93 0.51
CA ILE A 395 -21.91 2.84 1.50
C ILE A 395 -23.31 3.17 0.99
N VAL A 396 -24.30 2.61 1.64
CA VAL A 396 -25.66 3.16 1.58
C VAL A 396 -25.56 4.50 2.34
N LEU A 397 -25.01 5.50 1.68
CA LEU A 397 -25.33 6.87 2.05
C LEU A 397 -26.83 6.93 1.90
N TYR A 398 -27.53 7.10 3.00
CA TYR A 398 -28.95 7.27 3.04
C TYR A 398 -29.35 8.29 1.94
N GLU A 399 -29.72 7.80 0.77
CA GLU A 399 -30.51 8.56 -0.19
C GLU A 399 -31.93 8.56 0.37
N GLY A 400 -32.24 9.62 1.07
CA GLY A 400 -33.59 9.83 1.55
C GLY A 400 -33.67 9.97 3.08
N GLU A 401 -33.94 11.18 3.45
CA GLU A 401 -34.14 11.76 4.78
C GLU A 401 -32.86 12.18 5.49
N VAL A 402 -32.55 13.45 5.34
CA VAL A 402 -31.63 14.19 6.18
C VAL A 402 -31.97 13.82 7.62
N SER A 403 -31.01 13.21 8.33
CA SER A 403 -31.19 12.86 9.75
C SER A 403 -31.93 14.01 10.43
N PRO A 404 -32.97 13.73 11.22
CA PRO A 404 -33.72 14.76 11.94
C PRO A 404 -32.81 15.74 12.73
N ASN A 405 -31.68 15.24 13.20
CA ASN A 405 -30.66 16.03 13.89
C ASN A 405 -29.88 16.98 12.95
N PHE A 406 -29.69 16.62 11.68
CA PHE A 406 -29.04 17.48 10.71
C PHE A 406 -30.02 18.58 10.24
N ALA A 407 -31.27 18.23 9.98
CA ALA A 407 -32.32 19.20 9.64
C ALA A 407 -32.57 20.20 10.79
N ALA A 408 -32.56 19.74 12.04
CA ALA A 408 -32.76 20.58 13.21
C ALA A 408 -31.58 21.57 13.46
N ALA A 409 -30.38 21.25 13.03
CA ALA A 409 -29.21 22.11 13.17
C ALA A 409 -29.28 23.37 12.26
N PHE A 410 -30.04 23.32 11.15
CA PHE A 410 -30.17 24.40 10.17
C PHE A 410 -31.56 25.05 10.16
N SER A 411 -32.49 24.59 10.97
CA SER A 411 -33.86 25.15 11.06
C SER A 411 -34.02 26.26 12.08
N LYS A 412 -32.94 26.71 12.72
CA LYS A 412 -32.93 27.84 13.63
C LYS A 412 -32.15 29.00 12.99
N SER A 413 -32.79 29.73 12.10
CA SER A 413 -32.41 31.09 11.71
C SER A 413 -33.69 31.88 11.46
#